data_c0fa2b51024df2d5b0997d3c584797d1
#
_entry.id   c0fa2b51024df2d5b0997d3c584797d1
#
_cell.length_a   1.000
_cell.length_b   1.000
_cell.length_c   1.000
_cell.angle_alpha   90.00
_cell.angle_beta   90.00
_cell.angle_gamma   90.00
#
_symmetry.space_group_name_H-M   'P 1'
#
loop_
_entity.id
_entity.type
_entity.pdbx_description
1 polymer ?
#
loop_
_entity_poly.entity_id
_entity_poly.type
_entity_poly.pdbx_seq_one_letter_code
_entity_poly.pdbx_strand_id
1 'polypeptide(L)'
;MLPAIQLNEQSDAPLYRQLYEQVRSAILSGALQTGERLPATRELAGLLGLNRTTVSAAYDLLVQDGLISGHVGRGSFVAYKSAPGRLNWRELLNPAPSGHGMAGDSDISFVASRPSELLFPLDTFRHSCAEVLGSPEVANILQLGAPAGYAPLRRYLLESARQEGVALATDDIVVTSGCQQALDLIRRALVNPGDAVAIEDPVYPGLKNAFAGGGARVIGVPVGRDGIDVEAAARVVKTERPRLLVVTSSFQNPTGTTLPAAARAALVRLAQEHRTILVENDIYGDLRYEGERIPTAKQLDETGDTILLRSFSKTAFPGLRVGWIVAPREVTRRIAEAKQWCDLHTDQLSQAVLLRFAESGRLAAHRAHMLEAGRKRLRAVLDACARHLAGIASHTRPMGGMSIWVTFDDAVDTADQLARAQREGVGYLPGRHFAVTKEHRSSARLSFAGLAPDRIEKGVGILGHIFAEETARTRSAVDAGMEPALV
;
A
#
# COMPACT_ATOMS: atom_id res chain seq x y z
N MET A 1 28.32 14.44 -29.15
CA MET A 1 27.26 15.46 -29.47
C MET A 1 26.34 15.55 -28.26
N LEU A 2 26.06 16.73 -27.74
CA LEU A 2 25.17 16.89 -26.58
C LEU A 2 23.80 16.22 -26.85
N PRO A 3 23.26 15.40 -25.93
CA PRO A 3 21.91 14.88 -26.05
C PRO A 3 20.90 16.04 -26.06
N ALA A 4 19.68 15.79 -26.53
CA ALA A 4 18.62 16.80 -26.58
C ALA A 4 18.33 17.31 -25.16
N ILE A 5 18.62 18.60 -24.91
CA ILE A 5 18.38 19.27 -23.63
C ILE A 5 16.97 19.87 -23.67
N GLN A 6 16.15 19.53 -22.70
CA GLN A 6 14.80 20.05 -22.53
C GLN A 6 14.72 20.91 -21.27
N LEU A 7 14.50 22.20 -21.42
CA LEU A 7 14.39 23.15 -20.34
C LEU A 7 12.93 23.62 -20.21
N ASN A 8 12.45 23.70 -18.99
CA ASN A 8 11.10 24.17 -18.67
C ASN A 8 11.20 25.48 -17.87
N GLU A 9 10.79 26.58 -18.49
CA GLU A 9 10.78 27.91 -17.86
C GLU A 9 9.73 28.04 -16.76
N GLN A 10 8.73 27.16 -16.73
CA GLN A 10 7.67 27.13 -15.71
C GLN A 10 8.02 26.25 -14.51
N SER A 11 9.21 25.65 -14.46
CA SER A 11 9.66 24.83 -13.36
C SER A 11 10.22 25.70 -12.21
N ASP A 12 9.99 25.30 -10.96
CA ASP A 12 10.59 25.95 -9.77
C ASP A 12 12.13 25.89 -9.76
N ALA A 13 12.73 25.00 -10.56
CA ALA A 13 14.19 24.89 -10.66
C ALA A 13 14.75 25.89 -11.67
N PRO A 14 15.72 26.75 -11.28
CA PRO A 14 16.34 27.69 -12.18
C PRO A 14 16.94 27.02 -13.44
N LEU A 15 16.86 27.66 -14.60
CA LEU A 15 17.30 27.09 -15.88
C LEU A 15 18.76 26.62 -15.89
N TYR A 16 19.68 27.34 -15.17
CA TYR A 16 21.07 26.89 -15.04
C TYR A 16 21.20 25.56 -14.31
N ARG A 17 20.30 25.31 -13.34
CA ARG A 17 20.31 24.07 -12.56
C ARG A 17 19.72 22.91 -13.36
N GLN A 18 18.68 23.16 -14.13
CA GLN A 18 18.13 22.16 -15.07
C GLN A 18 19.16 21.78 -16.14
N LEU A 19 19.89 22.74 -16.68
CA LEU A 19 20.98 22.51 -17.63
C LEU A 19 22.11 21.71 -17.00
N TYR A 20 22.54 22.10 -15.78
CA TYR A 20 23.57 21.37 -15.03
C TYR A 20 23.18 19.90 -14.81
N GLU A 21 21.97 19.62 -14.33
CA GLU A 21 21.52 18.25 -14.04
C GLU A 21 21.45 17.39 -15.31
N GLN A 22 21.01 17.92 -16.44
CA GLN A 22 20.93 17.16 -17.69
C GLN A 22 22.34 16.89 -18.26
N VAL A 23 23.24 17.86 -18.27
CA VAL A 23 24.63 17.64 -18.71
C VAL A 23 25.37 16.70 -17.75
N ARG A 24 25.18 16.87 -16.46
CA ARG A 24 25.69 15.96 -15.42
C ARG A 24 25.23 14.52 -15.65
N SER A 25 23.93 14.33 -15.88
CA SER A 25 23.38 13.01 -16.19
C SER A 25 23.99 12.41 -17.45
N ALA A 26 24.16 13.19 -18.53
CA ALA A 26 24.78 12.76 -19.76
C ALA A 26 26.25 12.35 -19.59
N ILE A 27 27.00 13.05 -18.72
CA ILE A 27 28.40 12.70 -18.39
C ILE A 27 28.45 11.42 -17.56
N LEU A 28 27.61 11.32 -16.51
CA LEU A 28 27.60 10.18 -15.62
C LEU A 28 27.09 8.89 -16.27
N SER A 29 26.17 9.00 -17.23
CA SER A 29 25.67 7.88 -18.03
C SER A 29 26.63 7.44 -19.14
N GLY A 30 27.67 8.22 -19.42
CA GLY A 30 28.59 7.93 -20.53
C GLY A 30 28.09 8.36 -21.90
N ALA A 31 26.92 9.01 -21.99
CA ALA A 31 26.43 9.61 -23.24
C ALA A 31 27.38 10.71 -23.74
N LEU A 32 28.06 11.39 -22.81
CA LEU A 32 29.20 12.26 -23.07
C LEU A 32 30.47 11.57 -22.53
N GLN A 33 31.38 11.24 -23.42
CA GLN A 33 32.59 10.45 -23.06
C GLN A 33 33.71 11.34 -22.47
N THR A 34 34.55 10.74 -21.62
CA THR A 34 35.74 11.42 -21.11
C THR A 34 36.60 11.97 -22.24
N GLY A 35 36.98 13.24 -22.16
CA GLY A 35 37.75 13.93 -23.19
C GLY A 35 36.87 14.54 -24.30
N GLU A 36 35.57 14.28 -24.33
CA GLU A 36 34.68 14.87 -25.29
C GLU A 36 34.57 16.40 -25.05
N ARG A 37 34.63 17.16 -26.12
CA ARG A 37 34.55 18.62 -26.06
C ARG A 37 33.11 19.08 -25.98
N LEU A 38 32.79 19.87 -24.95
CA LEU A 38 31.50 20.54 -24.83
C LEU A 38 31.47 21.82 -25.68
N PRO A 39 30.28 22.24 -26.18
CA PRO A 39 30.14 23.51 -26.87
C PRO A 39 30.60 24.67 -25.98
N ALA A 40 31.14 25.71 -26.59
CA ALA A 40 31.49 26.89 -25.82
C ALA A 40 30.23 27.53 -25.18
N THR A 41 30.36 28.14 -24.01
CA THR A 41 29.21 28.73 -23.29
C THR A 41 28.38 29.68 -24.16
N ARG A 42 29.03 30.43 -25.07
CA ARG A 42 28.36 31.32 -26.03
C ARG A 42 27.59 30.54 -27.10
N GLU A 43 28.17 29.47 -27.58
CA GLU A 43 27.57 28.59 -28.61
C GLU A 43 26.36 27.84 -28.02
N LEU A 44 26.50 27.24 -26.85
CA LEU A 44 25.41 26.54 -26.19
C LEU A 44 24.26 27.48 -25.79
N ALA A 45 24.58 28.68 -25.35
CA ALA A 45 23.58 29.73 -25.07
C ALA A 45 22.76 30.06 -26.32
N GLY A 46 23.42 30.21 -27.48
CA GLY A 46 22.73 30.43 -28.77
C GLY A 46 21.87 29.24 -29.21
N LEU A 47 22.36 28.00 -29.02
CA LEU A 47 21.61 26.78 -29.37
C LEU A 47 20.35 26.57 -28.53
N LEU A 48 20.41 26.96 -27.26
CA LEU A 48 19.30 26.75 -26.28
C LEU A 48 18.43 28.00 -26.08
N GLY A 49 18.72 29.13 -26.76
CA GLY A 49 18.00 30.39 -26.53
C GLY A 49 18.21 31.00 -25.16
N LEU A 50 19.30 30.67 -24.44
CA LEU A 50 19.57 31.09 -23.08
C LEU A 50 20.53 32.28 -23.00
N ASN A 51 20.52 32.99 -21.83
CA ASN A 51 21.57 33.95 -21.52
C ASN A 51 22.90 33.19 -21.26
N ARG A 52 24.01 33.79 -21.74
CA ARG A 52 25.36 33.25 -21.54
C ARG A 52 25.70 33.03 -20.07
N THR A 53 25.22 33.89 -19.17
CA THR A 53 25.43 33.77 -17.71
C THR A 53 24.78 32.51 -17.15
N THR A 54 23.60 32.09 -17.65
CA THR A 54 22.92 30.87 -17.27
C THR A 54 23.73 29.62 -17.63
N VAL A 55 24.29 29.59 -18.84
CA VAL A 55 25.14 28.47 -19.29
C VAL A 55 26.48 28.47 -18.53
N SER A 56 27.06 29.66 -18.27
CA SER A 56 28.30 29.74 -17.47
C SER A 56 28.08 29.22 -16.06
N ALA A 57 26.99 29.59 -15.38
CA ALA A 57 26.66 29.10 -14.05
C ALA A 57 26.52 27.56 -14.00
N ALA A 58 25.89 26.95 -15.01
CA ALA A 58 25.80 25.49 -15.13
C ALA A 58 27.18 24.85 -15.33
N TYR A 59 28.03 25.44 -16.15
CA TYR A 59 29.40 24.93 -16.38
C TYR A 59 30.28 25.09 -15.15
N ASP A 60 30.16 26.18 -14.42
CA ASP A 60 30.91 26.38 -13.16
C ASP A 60 30.56 25.29 -12.12
N LEU A 61 29.29 24.91 -12.01
CA LEU A 61 28.88 23.78 -11.17
C LEU A 61 29.48 22.45 -11.65
N LEU A 62 29.50 22.21 -12.96
CA LEU A 62 30.12 21.00 -13.52
C LEU A 62 31.64 20.95 -13.28
N VAL A 63 32.31 22.11 -13.28
CA VAL A 63 33.73 22.21 -12.93
C VAL A 63 33.93 21.96 -11.44
N GLN A 64 33.12 22.56 -10.56
CA GLN A 64 33.18 22.33 -9.11
C GLN A 64 33.02 20.83 -8.76
N ASP A 65 32.14 20.12 -9.45
CA ASP A 65 31.93 18.68 -9.28
C ASP A 65 33.01 17.82 -9.99
N GLY A 66 34.00 18.43 -10.63
CA GLY A 66 35.07 17.72 -11.35
C GLY A 66 34.58 16.95 -12.58
N LEU A 67 33.40 17.25 -13.08
CA LEU A 67 32.80 16.58 -14.25
C LEU A 67 33.35 17.10 -15.55
N ILE A 68 33.71 18.38 -15.60
CA ILE A 68 34.37 18.99 -16.76
C ILE A 68 35.62 19.77 -16.35
N SER A 69 36.55 19.93 -17.27
CA SER A 69 37.72 20.79 -17.10
C SER A 69 37.74 21.88 -18.19
N GLY A 70 37.93 23.10 -17.78
CA GLY A 70 38.10 24.24 -18.68
C GLY A 70 39.57 24.55 -18.95
N HIS A 71 39.95 24.69 -20.22
CA HIS A 71 41.27 25.17 -20.60
C HIS A 71 41.13 26.50 -21.33
N VAL A 72 41.85 27.53 -20.85
CA VAL A 72 41.86 28.86 -21.45
C VAL A 72 42.27 28.75 -22.93
N GLY A 73 41.40 29.20 -23.84
CA GLY A 73 41.63 29.13 -25.29
C GLY A 73 41.35 27.80 -25.98
N ARG A 74 41.09 26.72 -25.25
CA ARG A 74 40.83 25.39 -25.84
C ARG A 74 39.39 24.87 -25.64
N GLY A 75 38.62 25.47 -24.72
CA GLY A 75 37.25 25.08 -24.41
C GLY A 75 37.09 24.21 -23.18
N SER A 76 35.88 23.73 -22.94
CA SER A 76 35.51 22.83 -21.84
C SER A 76 35.46 21.37 -22.34
N PHE A 77 36.01 20.45 -21.56
CA PHE A 77 36.09 19.03 -21.89
C PHE A 77 35.56 18.19 -20.74
N VAL A 78 34.92 17.07 -21.01
CA VAL A 78 34.51 16.11 -19.99
C VAL A 78 35.76 15.56 -19.31
N ALA A 79 35.89 15.84 -18.01
CA ALA A 79 37.02 15.41 -17.17
C ALA A 79 36.71 14.16 -16.35
N TYR A 80 35.43 13.83 -16.22
CA TYR A 80 34.96 12.69 -15.45
C TYR A 80 35.49 11.40 -16.05
N LYS A 81 36.35 10.73 -15.30
CA LYS A 81 36.78 9.37 -15.60
C LYS A 81 35.89 8.44 -14.82
N SER A 82 34.98 7.76 -15.48
CA SER A 82 34.32 6.59 -14.90
C SER A 82 35.42 5.62 -14.45
N ALA A 83 35.47 5.29 -13.17
CA ALA A 83 36.37 4.24 -12.71
C ALA A 83 36.05 2.96 -13.47
N PRO A 84 37.00 2.32 -14.16
CA PRO A 84 36.72 1.11 -14.89
C PRO A 84 36.15 0.04 -13.94
N GLY A 85 34.95 -0.46 -14.24
CA GLY A 85 34.30 -1.53 -13.49
C GLY A 85 33.31 -1.11 -12.40
N ARG A 86 33.01 0.18 -12.22
CA ARG A 86 31.96 0.57 -11.26
C ARG A 86 30.59 0.58 -11.96
N LEU A 87 29.69 -0.28 -11.47
CA LEU A 87 28.31 -0.35 -11.96
C LEU A 87 27.55 0.94 -11.63
N ASN A 88 26.78 1.46 -12.60
CA ASN A 88 25.82 2.50 -12.35
C ASN A 88 24.50 1.86 -11.85
N TRP A 89 24.37 1.74 -10.54
CA TRP A 89 23.20 1.13 -9.92
C TRP A 89 21.90 1.83 -10.26
N ARG A 90 21.89 3.15 -10.53
CA ARG A 90 20.66 3.87 -10.91
C ARG A 90 20.10 3.42 -12.27
N GLU A 91 20.97 3.05 -13.21
CA GLU A 91 20.55 2.55 -14.52
C GLU A 91 20.18 1.07 -14.48
N LEU A 92 20.79 0.31 -13.58
CA LEU A 92 20.54 -1.13 -13.44
C LEU A 92 19.32 -1.42 -12.56
N LEU A 93 18.92 -0.49 -11.69
CA LEU A 93 17.75 -0.67 -10.84
C LEU A 93 16.48 -0.39 -11.65
N ASN A 94 15.55 -1.32 -11.61
CA ASN A 94 14.21 -1.06 -12.08
C ASN A 94 13.62 0.16 -11.33
N PRO A 95 12.81 1.00 -11.99
CA PRO A 95 12.16 2.11 -11.31
C PRO A 95 11.38 1.59 -10.11
N ALA A 96 11.58 2.22 -8.95
CA ALA A 96 10.80 1.88 -7.76
C ALA A 96 9.31 2.01 -8.08
N PRO A 97 8.45 1.10 -7.57
CA PRO A 97 7.02 1.28 -7.67
C PRO A 97 6.65 2.69 -7.17
N SER A 98 5.98 3.47 -8.01
CA SER A 98 5.60 4.84 -7.69
C SER A 98 4.73 4.86 -6.43
N GLY A 99 5.12 5.62 -5.47
CA GLY A 99 4.38 5.88 -4.25
C GLY A 99 5.14 5.47 -3.02
N HIS A 100 5.52 6.42 -2.28
CA HIS A 100 5.72 6.45 -0.83
C HIS A 100 6.80 7.48 -0.49
N GLY A 101 6.45 8.74 -0.65
CA GLY A 101 6.93 9.69 0.35
C GLY A 101 6.41 9.14 1.67
N MET A 102 7.25 8.47 2.45
CA MET A 102 6.92 8.11 3.83
C MET A 102 6.49 9.41 4.48
N ALA A 103 5.24 9.46 4.98
CA ALA A 103 4.83 10.57 5.81
C ALA A 103 5.90 10.69 6.89
N GLY A 104 6.54 11.86 6.97
CA GLY A 104 7.57 12.12 7.96
C GLY A 104 7.05 11.82 9.38
N ASP A 105 7.93 11.75 10.35
CA ASP A 105 7.59 11.56 11.77
C ASP A 105 6.68 12.71 12.24
N SER A 106 5.38 12.53 12.04
CA SER A 106 4.35 13.46 12.53
C SER A 106 3.95 13.05 13.94
N ASP A 107 3.75 14.01 14.82
CA ASP A 107 3.34 13.77 16.20
C ASP A 107 2.02 12.96 16.25
N ILE A 108 1.04 13.28 15.40
CA ILE A 108 -0.23 12.56 15.25
C ILE A 108 -0.27 11.93 13.86
N SER A 109 -0.10 10.60 13.78
CA SER A 109 -0.02 9.92 12.48
C SER A 109 -1.25 9.04 12.22
N PHE A 110 -2.09 9.46 11.27
CA PHE A 110 -3.16 8.65 10.68
C PHE A 110 -2.68 7.76 9.51
N VAL A 111 -1.37 7.62 9.33
CA VAL A 111 -0.76 6.92 8.18
C VAL A 111 -0.83 5.41 8.33
N ALA A 112 -0.46 4.88 9.51
CA ALA A 112 -0.29 3.45 9.69
C ALA A 112 -1.60 2.74 10.07
N SER A 113 -2.05 1.81 9.22
CA SER A 113 -3.19 0.91 9.54
C SER A 113 -2.69 -0.30 10.34
N ARG A 114 -2.32 -0.07 11.59
CA ARG A 114 -1.82 -1.08 12.53
C ARG A 114 -2.45 -0.90 13.91
N PRO A 115 -2.57 -1.99 14.71
CA PRO A 115 -2.99 -1.85 16.11
C PRO A 115 -1.96 -1.04 16.89
N SER A 116 -2.42 -0.39 17.96
CA SER A 116 -1.53 0.30 18.91
C SER A 116 -0.70 -0.70 19.68
N GLU A 117 0.60 -0.51 19.74
CA GLU A 117 1.54 -1.28 20.55
C GLU A 117 1.24 -1.20 22.06
N LEU A 118 0.58 -0.13 22.48
CA LEU A 118 0.15 0.03 23.88
C LEU A 118 -0.91 -1.00 24.32
N LEU A 119 -1.56 -1.67 23.35
CA LEU A 119 -2.53 -2.74 23.61
C LEU A 119 -1.87 -4.12 23.69
N PHE A 120 -0.59 -4.26 23.36
CA PHE A 120 0.06 -5.57 23.33
C PHE A 120 0.21 -6.15 24.75
N PRO A 121 -0.28 -7.37 24.99
CA PRO A 121 -0.16 -8.04 26.28
C PRO A 121 1.23 -8.65 26.43
N LEU A 122 2.26 -7.81 26.59
CA LEU A 122 3.67 -8.22 26.50
C LEU A 122 4.04 -9.30 27.51
N ASP A 123 3.50 -9.28 28.72
CA ASP A 123 3.85 -10.28 29.73
C ASP A 123 3.29 -11.66 29.39
N THR A 124 2.04 -11.72 28.93
CA THR A 124 1.45 -12.98 28.46
C THR A 124 2.11 -13.48 27.17
N PHE A 125 2.58 -12.57 26.32
CA PHE A 125 3.35 -12.92 25.14
C PHE A 125 4.73 -13.48 25.48
N ARG A 126 5.48 -12.84 26.41
CA ARG A 126 6.75 -13.35 26.95
C ARG A 126 6.60 -14.75 27.53
N HIS A 127 5.52 -14.98 28.27
CA HIS A 127 5.22 -16.30 28.80
C HIS A 127 5.01 -17.34 27.69
N SER A 128 4.26 -17.03 26.64
CA SER A 128 4.09 -17.93 25.50
C SER A 128 5.42 -18.23 24.77
N CYS A 129 6.31 -17.23 24.67
CA CYS A 129 7.65 -17.44 24.13
C CYS A 129 8.47 -18.40 25.01
N ALA A 130 8.45 -18.21 26.33
CA ALA A 130 9.17 -19.07 27.28
C ALA A 130 8.65 -20.52 27.24
N GLU A 131 7.34 -20.71 27.13
CA GLU A 131 6.72 -22.04 27.00
C GLU A 131 7.21 -22.75 25.72
N VAL A 132 7.29 -22.05 24.59
CA VAL A 132 7.78 -22.63 23.31
C VAL A 132 9.28 -22.92 23.39
N LEU A 133 10.08 -21.99 23.89
CA LEU A 133 11.54 -22.17 23.98
C LEU A 133 11.94 -23.25 25.00
N GLY A 134 11.12 -23.49 26.03
CA GLY A 134 11.30 -24.56 27.01
C GLY A 134 10.70 -25.91 26.59
N SER A 135 10.05 -25.99 25.41
CA SER A 135 9.39 -27.21 24.95
C SER A 135 10.38 -28.24 24.41
N PRO A 136 10.07 -29.55 24.51
CA PRO A 136 10.89 -30.60 23.87
C PRO A 136 11.01 -30.46 22.34
N GLU A 137 10.04 -29.81 21.70
CA GLU A 137 9.95 -29.63 20.24
C GLU A 137 10.80 -28.46 19.73
N VAL A 138 11.44 -27.68 20.61
CA VAL A 138 12.18 -26.46 20.23
C VAL A 138 13.22 -26.69 19.15
N ALA A 139 13.96 -27.81 19.23
CA ALA A 139 14.96 -28.17 18.21
C ALA A 139 14.34 -28.35 16.82
N ASN A 140 13.16 -28.96 16.73
CA ASN A 140 12.44 -29.11 15.48
C ASN A 140 11.83 -27.78 14.98
N ILE A 141 11.39 -26.92 15.89
CA ILE A 141 10.89 -25.59 15.56
C ILE A 141 12.00 -24.71 14.98
N LEU A 142 13.24 -24.87 15.44
CA LEU A 142 14.40 -24.10 14.97
C LEU A 142 15.06 -24.71 13.71
N GLN A 143 14.60 -25.87 13.24
CA GLN A 143 15.07 -26.50 12.00
C GLN A 143 14.26 -26.00 10.79
N LEU A 144 14.72 -26.32 9.58
CA LEU A 144 13.96 -26.05 8.35
C LEU A 144 12.60 -26.73 8.38
N GLY A 145 11.57 -25.96 8.04
CA GLY A 145 10.19 -26.41 8.06
C GLY A 145 9.61 -26.75 6.69
N ALA A 146 8.34 -27.17 6.68
CA ALA A 146 7.62 -27.42 5.45
C ALA A 146 7.20 -26.10 4.78
N PRO A 147 7.22 -26.00 3.44
CA PRO A 147 6.76 -24.82 2.70
C PRO A 147 5.32 -24.39 3.03
N ALA A 148 4.44 -25.36 3.31
CA ALA A 148 3.06 -25.06 3.69
C ALA A 148 2.91 -24.43 5.10
N GLY A 149 3.99 -24.45 5.91
CA GLY A 149 4.03 -23.89 7.25
C GLY A 149 4.06 -24.93 8.37
N TYR A 150 4.18 -24.48 9.62
CA TYR A 150 4.25 -25.31 10.81
C TYR A 150 2.98 -26.15 11.00
N ALA A 151 3.13 -27.46 10.93
CA ALA A 151 2.01 -28.41 10.88
C ALA A 151 1.00 -28.27 12.04
N PRO A 152 1.44 -28.06 13.33
CA PRO A 152 0.48 -27.84 14.41
C PRO A 152 -0.38 -26.60 14.21
N LEU A 153 0.21 -25.46 13.80
CA LEU A 153 -0.55 -24.23 13.54
C LEU A 153 -1.52 -24.43 12.37
N ARG A 154 -1.10 -25.08 11.29
CA ARG A 154 -1.97 -25.37 10.15
C ARG A 154 -3.22 -26.19 10.58
N ARG A 155 -3.02 -27.23 11.41
CA ARG A 155 -4.14 -28.03 11.94
C ARG A 155 -5.10 -27.18 12.77
N TYR A 156 -4.57 -26.39 13.68
CA TYR A 156 -5.36 -25.48 14.51
C TYR A 156 -6.20 -24.51 13.65
N LEU A 157 -5.57 -23.86 12.67
CA LEU A 157 -6.25 -22.90 11.80
C LEU A 157 -7.30 -23.56 10.88
N LEU A 158 -7.00 -24.76 10.37
CA LEU A 158 -7.93 -25.50 9.52
C LEU A 158 -9.15 -25.99 10.33
N GLU A 159 -8.93 -26.48 11.53
CA GLU A 159 -10.01 -26.89 12.43
C GLU A 159 -10.89 -25.70 12.83
N SER A 160 -10.29 -24.58 13.21
CA SER A 160 -11.03 -23.33 13.47
C SER A 160 -11.84 -22.87 12.25
N ALA A 161 -11.24 -22.92 11.06
CA ALA A 161 -11.93 -22.53 9.82
C ALA A 161 -13.10 -23.46 9.48
N ARG A 162 -13.00 -24.76 9.79
CA ARG A 162 -14.09 -25.72 9.64
C ARG A 162 -15.22 -25.46 10.63
N GLN A 163 -14.89 -25.24 11.90
CA GLN A 163 -15.87 -24.90 12.94
C GLN A 163 -16.63 -23.61 12.64
N GLU A 164 -15.95 -22.64 11.98
CA GLU A 164 -16.57 -21.41 11.51
C GLU A 164 -17.39 -21.60 10.21
N GLY A 165 -17.37 -22.76 9.57
CA GLY A 165 -17.97 -23.00 8.26
C GLY A 165 -17.25 -22.29 7.10
N VAL A 166 -16.00 -21.91 7.29
CA VAL A 166 -15.17 -21.23 6.27
C VAL A 166 -14.45 -22.22 5.37
N ALA A 167 -13.98 -23.34 5.94
CA ALA A 167 -13.27 -24.37 5.18
C ALA A 167 -14.12 -25.61 4.96
N LEU A 168 -14.17 -26.07 3.71
CA LEU A 168 -14.77 -27.34 3.32
C LEU A 168 -13.81 -28.51 3.58
N ALA A 169 -14.31 -29.74 3.49
CA ALA A 169 -13.50 -30.96 3.62
C ALA A 169 -12.36 -31.07 2.59
N THR A 170 -12.54 -30.44 1.42
CA THR A 170 -11.58 -30.37 0.32
C THR A 170 -10.52 -29.30 0.49
N ASP A 171 -10.70 -28.35 1.41
CA ASP A 171 -9.78 -27.25 1.65
C ASP A 171 -8.56 -27.66 2.50
N ASP A 172 -7.51 -26.89 2.35
CA ASP A 172 -6.31 -26.94 3.19
C ASP A 172 -5.78 -25.52 3.42
N ILE A 173 -4.68 -25.39 4.18
CA ILE A 173 -4.09 -24.13 4.58
C ILE A 173 -2.59 -24.08 4.19
N VAL A 174 -2.16 -22.91 3.67
CA VAL A 174 -0.75 -22.52 3.59
C VAL A 174 -0.53 -21.31 4.48
N VAL A 175 0.42 -21.41 5.39
CA VAL A 175 0.90 -20.28 6.21
C VAL A 175 1.91 -19.45 5.41
N THR A 176 1.77 -18.13 5.49
CA THR A 176 2.58 -17.15 4.75
C THR A 176 3.17 -16.10 5.67
N SER A 177 4.21 -15.40 5.20
CA SER A 177 4.81 -14.26 5.91
C SER A 177 3.92 -13.01 5.81
N GLY A 178 2.67 -13.16 6.26
CA GLY A 178 1.58 -12.17 6.17
C GLY A 178 0.91 -12.15 4.81
N CYS A 179 -0.20 -11.39 4.69
CA CYS A 179 -1.01 -11.35 3.47
C CYS A 179 -0.28 -10.75 2.26
N GLN A 180 0.76 -9.93 2.45
CA GLN A 180 1.54 -9.43 1.33
C GLN A 180 2.22 -10.57 0.56
N GLN A 181 2.81 -11.54 1.27
CA GLN A 181 3.37 -12.73 0.65
C GLN A 181 2.25 -13.63 0.08
N ALA A 182 1.12 -13.75 0.77
CA ALA A 182 -0.01 -14.51 0.25
C ALA A 182 -0.47 -14.02 -1.13
N LEU A 183 -0.59 -12.69 -1.33
CA LEU A 183 -0.94 -12.09 -2.61
C LEU A 183 0.14 -12.36 -3.70
N ASP A 184 1.42 -12.24 -3.36
CA ASP A 184 2.51 -12.54 -4.31
C ASP A 184 2.53 -14.03 -4.71
N LEU A 185 2.30 -14.93 -3.76
CA LEU A 185 2.23 -16.37 -4.02
C LEU A 185 1.01 -16.75 -4.87
N ILE A 186 -0.16 -16.15 -4.63
CA ILE A 186 -1.36 -16.31 -5.46
C ILE A 186 -1.05 -15.87 -6.89
N ARG A 187 -0.43 -14.69 -7.05
CA ARG A 187 0.02 -14.22 -8.36
C ARG A 187 0.95 -15.23 -9.04
N ARG A 188 1.99 -15.68 -8.36
CA ARG A 188 2.98 -16.66 -8.90
C ARG A 188 2.34 -17.98 -9.29
N ALA A 189 1.33 -18.43 -8.56
CA ALA A 189 0.69 -19.73 -8.78
C ALA A 189 -0.40 -19.69 -9.85
N LEU A 190 -1.11 -18.56 -10.01
CA LEU A 190 -2.38 -18.51 -10.74
C LEU A 190 -2.44 -17.45 -11.86
N VAL A 191 -1.46 -16.52 -11.96
CA VAL A 191 -1.49 -15.40 -12.90
C VAL A 191 -0.25 -15.38 -13.77
N ASN A 192 -0.43 -15.35 -15.07
CA ASN A 192 0.65 -15.16 -16.04
C ASN A 192 0.83 -13.66 -16.39
N PRO A 193 2.02 -13.25 -16.86
CA PRO A 193 2.16 -11.90 -17.44
C PRO A 193 1.14 -11.65 -18.55
N GLY A 194 0.48 -10.50 -18.50
CA GLY A 194 -0.60 -10.13 -19.43
C GLY A 194 -2.01 -10.55 -19.01
N ASP A 195 -2.17 -11.50 -18.08
CA ASP A 195 -3.50 -11.82 -17.55
C ASP A 195 -4.13 -10.59 -16.88
N ALA A 196 -5.45 -10.44 -17.05
CA ALA A 196 -6.22 -9.43 -16.36
C ALA A 196 -6.50 -9.84 -14.90
N VAL A 197 -6.35 -8.89 -13.98
CA VAL A 197 -6.72 -9.03 -12.57
C VAL A 197 -7.59 -7.84 -12.18
N ALA A 198 -8.84 -8.11 -11.78
CA ALA A 198 -9.76 -7.10 -11.29
C ALA A 198 -9.59 -6.92 -9.78
N ILE A 199 -9.48 -5.67 -9.33
CA ILE A 199 -9.32 -5.28 -7.93
C ILE A 199 -10.18 -4.07 -7.61
N GLU A 200 -10.41 -3.80 -6.36
CA GLU A 200 -11.09 -2.59 -5.88
C GLU A 200 -10.35 -1.30 -6.26
N ASP A 201 -11.07 -0.19 -6.46
CA ASP A 201 -10.52 1.14 -6.68
C ASP A 201 -11.36 2.19 -5.90
N PRO A 202 -10.83 2.78 -4.79
CA PRO A 202 -9.45 2.72 -4.31
C PRO A 202 -9.08 1.41 -3.61
N VAL A 203 -7.77 1.09 -3.54
CA VAL A 203 -7.30 -0.13 -2.90
C VAL A 203 -5.96 0.06 -2.17
N TYR A 204 -5.65 -0.82 -1.24
CA TYR A 204 -4.33 -0.90 -0.62
C TYR A 204 -3.22 -1.06 -1.67
N PRO A 205 -2.22 -0.15 -1.73
CA PRO A 205 -1.21 -0.16 -2.77
C PRO A 205 -0.41 -1.46 -2.88
N GLY A 206 -0.17 -2.13 -1.74
CA GLY A 206 0.51 -3.42 -1.72
C GLY A 206 -0.23 -4.52 -2.48
N LEU A 207 -1.57 -4.47 -2.55
CA LEU A 207 -2.37 -5.38 -3.35
C LEU A 207 -2.20 -5.09 -4.84
N LYS A 208 -2.37 -3.83 -5.27
CA LYS A 208 -2.11 -3.40 -6.66
C LYS A 208 -0.71 -3.81 -7.13
N ASN A 209 0.31 -3.48 -6.33
CA ASN A 209 1.71 -3.71 -6.69
C ASN A 209 2.06 -5.21 -6.73
N ALA A 210 1.44 -6.05 -5.92
CA ALA A 210 1.66 -7.49 -5.96
C ALA A 210 1.34 -8.09 -7.34
N PHE A 211 0.28 -7.63 -7.99
CA PHE A 211 -0.12 -8.11 -9.32
C PHE A 211 0.56 -7.35 -10.45
N ALA A 212 0.60 -6.02 -10.40
CA ALA A 212 1.25 -5.18 -11.41
C ALA A 212 2.74 -5.50 -11.56
N GLY A 213 3.46 -5.70 -10.45
CA GLY A 213 4.88 -6.06 -10.44
C GLY A 213 5.19 -7.41 -11.08
N GLY A 214 4.19 -8.26 -11.27
CA GLY A 214 4.29 -9.53 -11.99
C GLY A 214 3.87 -9.45 -13.46
N GLY A 215 3.61 -8.26 -13.99
CA GLY A 215 3.20 -8.05 -15.37
C GLY A 215 1.71 -8.33 -15.64
N ALA A 216 0.87 -8.46 -14.60
CA ALA A 216 -0.58 -8.56 -14.79
C ALA A 216 -1.17 -7.19 -15.18
N ARG A 217 -2.21 -7.21 -16.01
CA ARG A 217 -3.01 -6.03 -16.34
C ARG A 217 -4.06 -5.82 -15.24
N VAL A 218 -3.78 -4.87 -14.34
CA VAL A 218 -4.64 -4.58 -13.19
C VAL A 218 -5.78 -3.66 -13.62
N ILE A 219 -7.01 -4.03 -13.28
CA ILE A 219 -8.25 -3.31 -13.62
C ILE A 219 -8.94 -2.89 -12.32
N GLY A 220 -9.17 -1.58 -12.15
CA GLY A 220 -9.88 -1.02 -11.01
C GLY A 220 -11.40 -1.19 -11.16
N VAL A 221 -12.05 -1.69 -10.12
CA VAL A 221 -13.51 -1.73 -9.99
C VAL A 221 -13.91 -0.75 -8.90
N PRO A 222 -14.80 0.22 -9.17
CA PRO A 222 -15.17 1.24 -8.20
C PRO A 222 -15.66 0.68 -6.86
N VAL A 223 -15.26 1.34 -5.77
CA VAL A 223 -15.78 1.09 -4.42
C VAL A 223 -16.80 2.17 -4.08
N GLY A 224 -18.01 1.75 -3.80
CA GLY A 224 -19.12 2.60 -3.36
C GLY A 224 -19.30 2.63 -1.84
N ARG A 225 -20.49 3.01 -1.41
CA ARG A 225 -20.84 3.13 0.01
C ARG A 225 -20.77 1.81 0.77
N ASP A 226 -21.15 0.71 0.10
CA ASP A 226 -21.28 -0.63 0.69
C ASP A 226 -20.18 -1.59 0.21
N GLY A 227 -19.02 -1.08 -0.21
CA GLY A 227 -17.90 -1.85 -0.76
C GLY A 227 -17.83 -1.80 -2.29
N ILE A 228 -17.20 -2.80 -2.90
CA ILE A 228 -17.07 -2.88 -4.36
C ILE A 228 -18.43 -2.82 -5.07
N ASP A 229 -18.52 -2.04 -6.14
CA ASP A 229 -19.72 -1.98 -6.99
C ASP A 229 -19.88 -3.32 -7.75
N VAL A 230 -20.89 -4.11 -7.35
CA VAL A 230 -21.15 -5.44 -7.92
C VAL A 230 -21.54 -5.37 -9.39
N GLU A 231 -22.26 -4.33 -9.81
CA GLU A 231 -22.63 -4.15 -11.22
C GLU A 231 -21.42 -3.79 -12.09
N ALA A 232 -20.56 -2.91 -11.58
CA ALA A 232 -19.29 -2.59 -12.23
C ALA A 232 -18.39 -3.85 -12.29
N ALA A 233 -18.30 -4.61 -11.21
CA ALA A 233 -17.59 -5.88 -11.20
C ALA A 233 -18.15 -6.85 -12.26
N ALA A 234 -19.47 -6.96 -12.38
CA ALA A 234 -20.09 -7.80 -13.40
C ALA A 234 -19.77 -7.32 -14.84
N ARG A 235 -19.77 -6.01 -15.07
CA ARG A 235 -19.33 -5.48 -16.38
C ARG A 235 -17.88 -5.85 -16.67
N VAL A 236 -16.96 -5.60 -15.74
CA VAL A 236 -15.52 -5.91 -15.89
C VAL A 236 -15.31 -7.41 -16.12
N VAL A 237 -15.97 -8.27 -15.33
CA VAL A 237 -15.82 -9.73 -15.47
C VAL A 237 -16.30 -10.21 -16.84
N LYS A 238 -17.40 -9.67 -17.36
CA LYS A 238 -17.94 -10.03 -18.69
C LYS A 238 -17.06 -9.56 -19.84
N THR A 239 -16.56 -8.33 -19.78
CA THR A 239 -15.81 -7.73 -20.89
C THR A 239 -14.34 -8.07 -20.88
N GLU A 240 -13.69 -8.03 -19.71
CA GLU A 240 -12.26 -8.19 -19.53
C GLU A 240 -11.82 -9.61 -19.20
N ARG A 241 -12.77 -10.46 -18.76
CA ARG A 241 -12.57 -11.87 -18.38
C ARG A 241 -11.33 -12.04 -17.48
N PRO A 242 -11.26 -11.33 -16.33
CA PRO A 242 -10.09 -11.37 -15.49
C PRO A 242 -9.85 -12.78 -14.92
N ARG A 243 -8.59 -13.14 -14.80
CA ARG A 243 -8.18 -14.39 -14.16
C ARG A 243 -8.59 -14.43 -12.69
N LEU A 244 -8.42 -13.28 -12.00
CA LEU A 244 -8.79 -13.10 -10.59
C LEU A 244 -9.70 -11.88 -10.43
N LEU A 245 -10.63 -11.97 -9.48
CA LEU A 245 -11.31 -10.84 -8.85
C LEU A 245 -10.92 -10.83 -7.37
N VAL A 246 -10.21 -9.78 -6.92
CA VAL A 246 -9.73 -9.67 -5.54
C VAL A 246 -10.52 -8.61 -4.79
N VAL A 247 -11.13 -8.98 -3.68
CA VAL A 247 -12.00 -8.11 -2.88
C VAL A 247 -11.65 -8.14 -1.40
N THR A 248 -11.81 -7.01 -0.72
CA THR A 248 -11.73 -6.91 0.74
C THR A 248 -13.15 -6.71 1.28
N SER A 249 -13.81 -7.82 1.61
CA SER A 249 -15.24 -7.84 1.90
C SER A 249 -15.64 -7.19 3.22
N SER A 250 -14.71 -7.04 4.18
CA SER A 250 -14.95 -6.44 5.49
C SER A 250 -13.95 -5.33 5.77
N PHE A 251 -14.47 -4.12 6.06
CA PHE A 251 -13.66 -2.96 6.47
C PHE A 251 -12.52 -2.66 5.48
N GLN A 252 -12.89 -2.55 4.22
CA GLN A 252 -11.99 -2.37 3.07
C GLN A 252 -10.96 -1.24 3.31
N ASN A 253 -9.73 -1.47 2.94
CA ASN A 253 -8.68 -0.47 3.01
C ASN A 253 -8.45 0.17 1.62
N PRO A 254 -8.76 1.48 1.46
CA PRO A 254 -8.76 2.51 2.51
C PRO A 254 -10.14 2.92 3.06
N THR A 255 -11.25 2.49 2.47
CA THR A 255 -12.57 3.10 2.65
C THR A 255 -13.26 2.75 3.99
N GLY A 256 -12.89 1.63 4.60
CA GLY A 256 -13.59 1.10 5.77
C GLY A 256 -14.94 0.46 5.47
N THR A 257 -15.37 0.43 4.22
CA THR A 257 -16.67 -0.11 3.81
C THR A 257 -16.75 -1.62 3.99
N THR A 258 -17.96 -2.15 4.07
CA THR A 258 -18.21 -3.59 4.27
C THR A 258 -19.30 -4.06 3.33
N LEU A 259 -19.02 -5.11 2.56
CA LEU A 259 -19.98 -5.73 1.65
C LEU A 259 -21.10 -6.45 2.43
N PRO A 260 -22.38 -6.18 2.13
CA PRO A 260 -23.50 -6.96 2.63
C PRO A 260 -23.43 -8.43 2.16
N ALA A 261 -24.06 -9.33 2.89
CA ALA A 261 -24.10 -10.76 2.55
C ALA A 261 -24.61 -11.02 1.12
N ALA A 262 -25.66 -10.31 0.69
CA ALA A 262 -26.22 -10.45 -0.65
C ALA A 262 -25.20 -10.06 -1.75
N ALA A 263 -24.40 -9.02 -1.53
CA ALA A 263 -23.35 -8.60 -2.46
C ALA A 263 -22.21 -9.62 -2.53
N ARG A 264 -21.81 -10.20 -1.38
CA ARG A 264 -20.81 -11.30 -1.36
C ARG A 264 -21.30 -12.51 -2.14
N ALA A 265 -22.55 -12.95 -1.91
CA ALA A 265 -23.16 -14.05 -2.66
C ALA A 265 -23.28 -13.75 -4.16
N ALA A 266 -23.55 -12.50 -4.55
CA ALA A 266 -23.58 -12.11 -5.95
C ALA A 266 -22.18 -12.18 -6.60
N LEU A 267 -21.13 -11.79 -5.90
CA LEU A 267 -19.75 -11.93 -6.40
C LEU A 267 -19.32 -13.39 -6.53
N VAL A 268 -19.73 -14.26 -5.61
CA VAL A 268 -19.47 -15.71 -5.70
C VAL A 268 -20.13 -16.27 -6.97
N ARG A 269 -21.43 -16.02 -7.18
CA ARG A 269 -22.13 -16.46 -8.40
C ARG A 269 -21.49 -15.90 -9.67
N LEU A 270 -21.17 -14.62 -9.69
CA LEU A 270 -20.51 -13.97 -10.82
C LEU A 270 -19.17 -14.66 -11.17
N ALA A 271 -18.37 -14.96 -10.15
CA ALA A 271 -17.09 -15.64 -10.31
C ALA A 271 -17.26 -17.05 -10.90
N GLN A 272 -18.22 -17.82 -10.39
CA GLN A 272 -18.56 -19.16 -10.88
C GLN A 272 -19.07 -19.15 -12.33
N GLU A 273 -20.03 -18.28 -12.66
CA GLU A 273 -20.62 -18.16 -14.00
C GLU A 273 -19.57 -17.84 -15.07
N HIS A 274 -18.56 -17.03 -14.71
CA HIS A 274 -17.55 -16.56 -15.65
C HIS A 274 -16.17 -17.22 -15.50
N ARG A 275 -16.04 -18.23 -14.63
CA ARG A 275 -14.79 -18.95 -14.35
C ARG A 275 -13.65 -17.99 -13.94
N THR A 276 -13.99 -16.95 -13.21
CA THR A 276 -13.05 -16.02 -12.58
C THR A 276 -12.79 -16.49 -11.15
N ILE A 277 -11.54 -16.57 -10.72
CA ILE A 277 -11.21 -16.98 -9.35
C ILE A 277 -11.48 -15.79 -8.41
N LEU A 278 -12.36 -15.99 -7.42
CA LEU A 278 -12.60 -14.99 -6.38
C LEU A 278 -11.58 -15.15 -5.26
N VAL A 279 -10.87 -14.05 -4.95
CA VAL A 279 -9.94 -13.98 -3.82
C VAL A 279 -10.50 -13.00 -2.79
N GLU A 280 -10.88 -13.51 -1.63
CA GLU A 280 -11.38 -12.71 -0.52
C GLU A 280 -10.25 -12.38 0.47
N ASN A 281 -9.92 -11.10 0.62
CA ASN A 281 -8.94 -10.61 1.57
C ASN A 281 -9.64 -10.22 2.89
N ASP A 282 -9.83 -11.19 3.81
CA ASP A 282 -10.56 -11.02 5.08
C ASP A 282 -9.62 -10.77 6.28
N ILE A 283 -8.70 -9.81 6.14
CA ILE A 283 -7.74 -9.49 7.20
C ILE A 283 -8.29 -8.60 8.32
N TYR A 284 -9.46 -8.00 8.09
CA TYR A 284 -10.12 -7.09 9.04
C TYR A 284 -11.42 -7.65 9.61
N GLY A 285 -11.94 -8.78 9.12
CA GLY A 285 -13.27 -9.31 9.49
C GLY A 285 -13.48 -9.49 11.00
N ASP A 286 -12.41 -9.85 11.70
CA ASP A 286 -12.41 -9.99 13.17
C ASP A 286 -12.43 -8.66 13.94
N LEU A 287 -12.27 -7.52 13.26
CA LEU A 287 -12.28 -6.18 13.88
C LEU A 287 -13.65 -5.49 13.77
N ARG A 288 -14.72 -6.25 13.91
CA ARG A 288 -16.07 -5.72 13.96
C ARG A 288 -16.37 -5.20 15.36
N TYR A 289 -16.70 -3.92 15.47
CA TYR A 289 -17.00 -3.24 16.74
C TYR A 289 -18.49 -3.15 17.00
N GLU A 290 -19.30 -3.08 15.93
CA GLU A 290 -20.76 -2.91 15.98
C GLU A 290 -21.44 -3.80 14.94
N GLY A 291 -22.72 -4.17 15.20
CA GLY A 291 -23.52 -5.00 14.33
C GLY A 291 -23.13 -6.48 14.33
N GLU A 292 -23.87 -7.29 13.58
CA GLU A 292 -23.68 -8.73 13.48
C GLU A 292 -22.55 -9.12 12.51
N ARG A 293 -21.99 -10.30 12.73
CA ARG A 293 -20.99 -10.87 11.83
C ARG A 293 -21.65 -11.21 10.48
N ILE A 294 -21.06 -10.75 9.39
CA ILE A 294 -21.47 -11.08 8.03
C ILE A 294 -20.65 -12.28 7.56
N PRO A 295 -21.27 -13.35 7.02
CA PRO A 295 -20.56 -14.49 6.45
C PRO A 295 -19.57 -14.05 5.37
N THR A 296 -18.38 -14.65 5.33
CA THR A 296 -17.39 -14.40 4.27
C THR A 296 -17.92 -14.87 2.92
N ALA A 297 -17.38 -14.37 1.82
CA ALA A 297 -17.70 -14.90 0.49
C ALA A 297 -17.34 -16.39 0.40
N LYS A 298 -16.23 -16.79 1.02
CA LYS A 298 -15.81 -18.20 1.13
C LYS A 298 -16.87 -19.08 1.85
N GLN A 299 -17.53 -18.57 2.90
CA GLN A 299 -18.60 -19.29 3.59
C GLN A 299 -19.88 -19.42 2.74
N LEU A 300 -20.10 -18.48 1.82
CA LEU A 300 -21.27 -18.49 0.90
C LEU A 300 -20.99 -19.25 -0.39
N ASP A 301 -19.78 -19.73 -0.60
CA ASP A 301 -19.36 -20.48 -1.77
C ASP A 301 -19.44 -21.98 -1.51
N GLU A 302 -20.56 -22.59 -1.92
CA GLU A 302 -20.79 -24.01 -1.77
C GLU A 302 -19.87 -24.88 -2.65
N THR A 303 -19.30 -24.33 -3.73
CA THR A 303 -18.35 -25.07 -4.60
C THR A 303 -16.93 -25.08 -4.01
N GLY A 304 -16.63 -24.14 -3.15
CA GLY A 304 -15.35 -24.03 -2.46
C GLY A 304 -14.23 -23.41 -3.26
N ASP A 305 -14.50 -22.87 -4.45
CA ASP A 305 -13.48 -22.30 -5.36
C ASP A 305 -12.91 -20.95 -4.88
N THR A 306 -13.60 -20.25 -3.98
CA THR A 306 -13.13 -19.00 -3.40
C THR A 306 -11.87 -19.21 -2.56
N ILE A 307 -10.84 -18.39 -2.79
CA ILE A 307 -9.62 -18.34 -1.99
C ILE A 307 -9.79 -17.28 -0.89
N LEU A 308 -9.56 -17.65 0.37
CA LEU A 308 -9.64 -16.73 1.49
C LEU A 308 -8.26 -16.43 2.07
N LEU A 309 -7.97 -15.14 2.32
CA LEU A 309 -6.77 -14.67 3.02
C LEU A 309 -7.11 -14.18 4.41
N ARG A 310 -6.37 -14.63 5.41
CA ARG A 310 -6.44 -14.15 6.80
C ARG A 310 -5.06 -13.88 7.40
N SER A 311 -5.00 -13.15 8.51
CA SER A 311 -3.74 -12.80 9.16
C SER A 311 -3.91 -12.47 10.64
N PHE A 312 -2.90 -12.79 11.44
CA PHE A 312 -2.78 -12.30 12.81
C PHE A 312 -2.31 -10.83 12.90
N SER A 313 -1.87 -10.22 11.79
CA SER A 313 -1.29 -8.87 11.80
C SER A 313 -2.23 -7.77 12.29
N LYS A 314 -3.55 -7.99 12.26
CA LYS A 314 -4.54 -6.99 12.68
C LYS A 314 -5.18 -7.32 14.03
N THR A 315 -5.06 -8.56 14.48
CA THR A 315 -5.71 -9.08 15.70
C THR A 315 -4.74 -9.55 16.78
N ALA A 316 -3.43 -9.56 16.49
CA ALA A 316 -2.36 -9.93 17.41
C ALA A 316 -1.12 -9.06 17.19
N PHE A 317 0.00 -9.65 16.80
CA PHE A 317 1.31 -9.00 16.70
C PHE A 317 1.73 -8.86 15.22
N PRO A 318 1.60 -7.67 14.60
CA PRO A 318 1.94 -7.48 13.19
C PRO A 318 3.40 -7.79 12.85
N GLY A 319 4.31 -7.62 13.82
CA GLY A 319 5.75 -7.90 13.67
C GLY A 319 6.09 -9.36 13.46
N LEU A 320 5.25 -10.30 13.90
CA LEU A 320 5.48 -11.74 13.73
C LEU A 320 5.23 -12.25 12.30
N ARG A 321 4.61 -11.43 11.46
CA ARG A 321 4.44 -11.71 10.04
C ARG A 321 3.76 -13.04 9.72
N VAL A 322 2.69 -13.42 10.40
CA VAL A 322 1.94 -14.65 10.15
C VAL A 322 0.58 -14.35 9.53
N GLY A 323 0.36 -14.85 8.34
CA GLY A 323 -0.92 -14.91 7.63
C GLY A 323 -1.15 -16.30 7.05
N TRP A 324 -2.31 -16.53 6.46
CA TRP A 324 -2.59 -17.82 5.83
C TRP A 324 -3.63 -17.72 4.73
N ILE A 325 -3.61 -18.70 3.85
CA ILE A 325 -4.54 -18.90 2.73
C ILE A 325 -5.38 -20.13 3.05
N VAL A 326 -6.71 -20.03 2.90
CA VAL A 326 -7.64 -21.17 2.90
C VAL A 326 -8.14 -21.34 1.47
N ALA A 327 -7.92 -22.51 0.88
CA ALA A 327 -8.30 -22.81 -0.51
C ALA A 327 -8.33 -24.31 -0.76
N PRO A 328 -8.86 -24.78 -1.91
CA PRO A 328 -8.79 -26.20 -2.31
C PRO A 328 -7.36 -26.76 -2.23
N ARG A 329 -7.23 -28.04 -1.86
CA ARG A 329 -5.91 -28.69 -1.66
C ARG A 329 -4.99 -28.59 -2.86
N GLU A 330 -5.50 -28.65 -4.08
CA GLU A 330 -4.69 -28.51 -5.28
C GLU A 330 -4.09 -27.10 -5.41
N VAL A 331 -4.88 -26.07 -5.05
CA VAL A 331 -4.44 -24.67 -5.05
C VAL A 331 -3.40 -24.43 -3.95
N THR A 332 -3.66 -24.90 -2.72
CA THR A 332 -2.72 -24.75 -1.60
C THR A 332 -1.42 -25.49 -1.84
N ARG A 333 -1.46 -26.69 -2.48
CA ARG A 333 -0.26 -27.41 -2.89
C ARG A 333 0.56 -26.59 -3.89
N ARG A 334 -0.07 -26.05 -4.93
CA ARG A 334 0.61 -25.24 -5.95
C ARG A 334 1.21 -23.95 -5.34
N ILE A 335 0.51 -23.32 -4.40
CA ILE A 335 1.02 -22.17 -3.66
C ILE A 335 2.22 -22.55 -2.78
N ALA A 336 2.18 -23.70 -2.10
CA ALA A 336 3.29 -24.19 -1.28
C ALA A 336 4.53 -24.50 -2.14
N GLU A 337 4.36 -25.06 -3.34
CA GLU A 337 5.43 -25.26 -4.32
C GLU A 337 6.06 -23.91 -4.73
N ALA A 338 5.25 -22.91 -5.05
CA ALA A 338 5.73 -21.57 -5.38
C ALA A 338 6.48 -20.93 -4.19
N LYS A 339 5.98 -21.14 -2.97
CA LYS A 339 6.59 -20.64 -1.73
C LYS A 339 7.95 -21.28 -1.45
N GLN A 340 8.13 -22.55 -1.73
CA GLN A 340 9.41 -23.24 -1.58
C GLN A 340 10.54 -22.52 -2.33
N TRP A 341 10.24 -21.96 -3.51
CA TRP A 341 11.21 -21.22 -4.30
C TRP A 341 11.27 -19.71 -3.96
N CYS A 342 10.41 -19.25 -3.07
CA CYS A 342 10.36 -17.85 -2.61
C CYS A 342 11.16 -17.65 -1.32
N ASP A 343 10.88 -18.45 -0.28
CA ASP A 343 11.47 -18.29 1.06
C ASP A 343 11.66 -19.62 1.80
N LEU A 344 11.55 -20.75 1.12
CA LEU A 344 11.54 -22.12 1.68
C LEU A 344 10.36 -22.36 2.61
N HIS A 345 10.23 -21.62 3.70
CA HIS A 345 9.12 -21.65 4.67
C HIS A 345 9.01 -20.35 5.45
N THR A 346 7.84 -20.08 6.02
CA THR A 346 7.66 -18.99 6.98
C THR A 346 8.29 -19.37 8.33
N ASP A 347 8.85 -18.39 9.05
CA ASP A 347 9.46 -18.59 10.38
C ASP A 347 8.59 -19.45 11.30
N GLN A 348 9.13 -20.59 11.75
CA GLN A 348 8.39 -21.54 12.58
C GLN A 348 8.25 -21.11 14.04
N LEU A 349 9.20 -20.33 14.57
CA LEU A 349 9.15 -19.86 15.94
C LEU A 349 7.96 -18.92 16.16
N SER A 350 7.78 -17.94 15.26
CA SER A 350 6.62 -17.05 15.28
C SER A 350 5.30 -17.83 15.19
N GLN A 351 5.24 -18.87 14.35
CA GLN A 351 4.08 -19.72 14.21
C GLN A 351 3.78 -20.52 15.48
N ALA A 352 4.80 -21.10 16.11
CA ALA A 352 4.65 -21.88 17.34
C ALA A 352 4.22 -21.00 18.52
N VAL A 353 4.81 -19.79 18.64
CA VAL A 353 4.42 -18.83 19.69
C VAL A 353 2.98 -18.38 19.53
N LEU A 354 2.54 -18.05 18.29
CA LEU A 354 1.15 -17.67 18.02
C LEU A 354 0.18 -18.83 18.27
N LEU A 355 0.54 -20.05 17.94
CA LEU A 355 -0.25 -21.23 18.27
C LEU A 355 -0.44 -21.36 19.78
N ARG A 356 0.64 -21.31 20.54
CA ARG A 356 0.59 -21.38 22.02
C ARG A 356 -0.25 -20.24 22.60
N PHE A 357 -0.10 -19.04 22.07
CA PHE A 357 -0.90 -17.87 22.47
C PHE A 357 -2.40 -18.05 22.15
N ALA A 358 -2.74 -18.71 21.04
CA ALA A 358 -4.12 -18.99 20.67
C ALA A 358 -4.74 -20.11 21.49
N GLU A 359 -4.06 -21.27 21.60
CA GLU A 359 -4.56 -22.44 22.34
C GLU A 359 -4.78 -22.20 23.82
N SER A 360 -3.97 -21.32 24.44
CA SER A 360 -4.10 -20.95 25.85
C SER A 360 -5.26 -19.97 26.13
N GLY A 361 -6.04 -19.56 25.13
CA GLY A 361 -7.09 -18.55 25.28
C GLY A 361 -6.61 -17.09 25.35
N ARG A 362 -5.29 -16.86 25.41
CA ARG A 362 -4.70 -15.50 25.48
C ARG A 362 -5.02 -14.65 24.26
N LEU A 363 -5.08 -15.26 23.07
CA LEU A 363 -5.48 -14.58 21.84
C LEU A 363 -6.93 -14.08 21.93
N ALA A 364 -7.85 -14.91 22.43
CA ALA A 364 -9.25 -14.52 22.57
C ALA A 364 -9.42 -13.34 23.56
N ALA A 365 -8.73 -13.38 24.70
CA ALA A 365 -8.73 -12.30 25.67
C ALA A 365 -8.13 -11.00 25.09
N HIS A 366 -7.01 -11.11 24.37
CA HIS A 366 -6.41 -9.97 23.69
C HIS A 366 -7.33 -9.37 22.63
N ARG A 367 -7.97 -10.21 21.81
CA ARG A 367 -8.96 -9.76 20.82
C ARG A 367 -10.12 -9.00 21.47
N ALA A 368 -10.68 -9.50 22.56
CA ALA A 368 -11.74 -8.79 23.29
C ALA A 368 -11.31 -7.39 23.73
N HIS A 369 -10.09 -7.26 24.28
CA HIS A 369 -9.51 -5.99 24.67
C HIS A 369 -9.32 -5.03 23.48
N MET A 370 -8.81 -5.55 22.36
CA MET A 370 -8.64 -4.76 21.11
C MET A 370 -9.97 -4.29 20.55
N LEU A 371 -11.02 -5.11 20.58
CA LEU A 371 -12.36 -4.72 20.09
C LEU A 371 -12.94 -3.58 20.93
N GLU A 372 -12.79 -3.64 22.25
CA GLU A 372 -13.24 -2.57 23.15
C GLU A 372 -12.48 -1.25 22.89
N ALA A 373 -11.15 -1.33 22.77
CA ALA A 373 -10.34 -0.17 22.46
C ALA A 373 -10.65 0.39 21.04
N GLY A 374 -10.90 -0.49 20.07
CA GLY A 374 -11.27 -0.13 18.71
C GLY A 374 -12.62 0.59 18.64
N ARG A 375 -13.60 0.13 19.41
CA ARG A 375 -14.92 0.78 19.53
C ARG A 375 -14.80 2.23 20.03
N LYS A 376 -13.99 2.47 21.06
CA LYS A 376 -13.74 3.81 21.61
C LYS A 376 -13.08 4.73 20.57
N ARG A 377 -12.09 4.21 19.84
CA ARG A 377 -11.36 4.97 18.79
C ARG A 377 -12.27 5.28 17.60
N LEU A 378 -13.09 4.32 17.17
CA LEU A 378 -14.06 4.54 16.09
C LEU A 378 -15.04 5.65 16.44
N ARG A 379 -15.61 5.64 17.66
CA ARG A 379 -16.47 6.74 18.12
C ARG A 379 -15.74 8.07 18.10
N ALA A 380 -14.53 8.12 18.66
CA ALA A 380 -13.73 9.35 18.69
C ALA A 380 -13.49 9.93 17.29
N VAL A 381 -13.15 9.11 16.29
CA VAL A 381 -12.89 9.61 14.94
C VAL A 381 -14.19 10.06 14.25
N LEU A 382 -15.31 9.36 14.43
CA LEU A 382 -16.60 9.76 13.87
C LEU A 382 -17.13 11.06 14.50
N ASP A 383 -16.99 11.20 15.82
CA ASP A 383 -17.39 12.42 16.55
C ASP A 383 -16.51 13.62 16.17
N ALA A 384 -15.19 13.39 16.04
CA ALA A 384 -14.27 14.43 15.59
C ALA A 384 -14.57 14.88 14.14
N CYS A 385 -14.84 13.94 13.22
CA CYS A 385 -15.25 14.28 11.86
C CYS A 385 -16.58 15.05 11.82
N ALA A 386 -17.56 14.63 12.60
CA ALA A 386 -18.84 15.34 12.70
C ALA A 386 -18.68 16.78 13.22
N ARG A 387 -17.68 17.02 14.07
CA ARG A 387 -17.42 18.33 14.69
C ARG A 387 -16.57 19.23 13.82
N HIS A 388 -15.50 18.70 13.23
CA HIS A 388 -14.48 19.50 12.56
C HIS A 388 -14.52 19.46 11.02
N LEU A 389 -15.20 18.46 10.43
CA LEU A 389 -15.31 18.32 8.97
C LEU A 389 -16.73 18.59 8.44
N ALA A 390 -17.68 18.96 9.31
CA ALA A 390 -19.03 19.27 8.89
C ALA A 390 -19.07 20.42 7.87
N GLY A 391 -19.75 20.21 6.75
CA GLY A 391 -19.89 21.21 5.68
C GLY A 391 -18.69 21.35 4.72
N ILE A 392 -17.55 20.69 5.01
CA ILE A 392 -16.37 20.72 4.15
C ILE A 392 -16.00 19.34 3.59
N ALA A 393 -16.42 18.27 4.25
CA ALA A 393 -16.15 16.91 3.78
C ALA A 393 -17.27 15.94 4.14
N SER A 394 -17.38 14.87 3.34
CA SER A 394 -18.10 13.64 3.69
C SER A 394 -17.11 12.56 4.16
N HIS A 395 -17.59 11.57 4.90
CA HIS A 395 -16.74 10.47 5.34
C HIS A 395 -17.53 9.16 5.45
N THR A 396 -16.82 8.05 5.33
CA THR A 396 -17.40 6.72 5.56
C THR A 396 -17.67 6.50 7.06
N ARG A 397 -18.63 5.64 7.36
CA ARG A 397 -19.04 5.29 8.74
C ARG A 397 -18.94 3.77 8.93
N PRO A 398 -17.74 3.24 9.08
CA PRO A 398 -17.56 1.79 9.24
C PRO A 398 -18.07 1.32 10.61
N MET A 399 -18.48 0.06 10.68
CA MET A 399 -18.84 -0.63 11.93
C MET A 399 -17.64 -1.39 12.54
N GLY A 400 -16.41 -1.10 12.09
CA GLY A 400 -15.20 -1.79 12.52
C GLY A 400 -13.96 -1.35 11.72
N GLY A 401 -12.95 -2.22 11.70
CA GLY A 401 -11.73 -1.98 10.94
C GLY A 401 -10.78 -0.96 11.58
N MET A 402 -10.00 -0.29 10.74
CA MET A 402 -8.90 0.57 11.23
C MET A 402 -8.87 1.97 10.65
N SER A 403 -9.67 2.26 9.64
CA SER A 403 -9.61 3.51 8.89
C SER A 403 -10.99 4.00 8.48
N ILE A 404 -11.08 5.31 8.27
CA ILE A 404 -12.16 5.97 7.57
C ILE A 404 -11.62 6.64 6.30
N TRP A 405 -12.50 6.85 5.34
CA TRP A 405 -12.24 7.57 4.11
C TRP A 405 -12.97 8.89 4.14
N VAL A 406 -12.24 9.98 4.01
CA VAL A 406 -12.77 11.34 3.99
C VAL A 406 -12.68 11.86 2.57
N THR A 407 -13.76 12.48 2.08
CA THR A 407 -13.83 13.06 0.73
C THR A 407 -14.25 14.51 0.84
N PHE A 408 -13.42 15.41 0.35
CA PHE A 408 -13.62 16.85 0.27
C PHE A 408 -14.27 17.24 -1.05
N ASP A 409 -14.43 18.54 -1.29
CA ASP A 409 -14.83 19.10 -2.57
C ASP A 409 -13.83 18.70 -3.67
N ASP A 410 -14.32 18.45 -4.90
CA ASP A 410 -13.49 17.99 -6.01
C ASP A 410 -12.35 18.96 -6.39
N ALA A 411 -12.48 20.23 -6.04
CA ALA A 411 -11.46 21.24 -6.24
C ALA A 411 -10.27 21.15 -5.26
N VAL A 412 -10.39 20.37 -4.19
CA VAL A 412 -9.34 20.19 -3.17
C VAL A 412 -8.47 18.98 -3.53
N ASP A 413 -7.15 19.18 -3.63
CA ASP A 413 -6.20 18.07 -3.71
C ASP A 413 -5.57 17.80 -2.34
N THR A 414 -5.86 16.62 -1.81
CA THR A 414 -5.36 16.24 -0.47
C THR A 414 -3.84 16.01 -0.44
N ALA A 415 -3.20 15.78 -1.59
CA ALA A 415 -1.74 15.64 -1.66
C ALA A 415 -1.03 16.99 -1.45
N ASP A 416 -1.59 18.08 -1.93
CA ASP A 416 -1.01 19.42 -1.82
C ASP A 416 -0.98 19.92 -0.37
N GLN A 417 -1.97 19.51 0.44
CA GLN A 417 -2.07 19.91 1.85
C GLN A 417 -1.23 19.02 2.80
N LEU A 418 -0.64 17.93 2.32
CA LEU A 418 0.09 16.99 3.17
C LEU A 418 1.30 17.64 3.87
N ALA A 419 2.10 18.41 3.14
CA ALA A 419 3.29 19.08 3.69
C ALA A 419 2.90 20.12 4.76
N ARG A 420 1.77 20.81 4.61
CA ARG A 420 1.24 21.72 5.61
C ARG A 420 0.79 20.98 6.85
N ALA A 421 0.01 19.91 6.69
CA ALA A 421 -0.45 19.09 7.82
C ALA A 421 0.74 18.51 8.61
N GLN A 422 1.79 18.06 7.95
CA GLN A 422 3.01 17.56 8.59
C GLN A 422 3.73 18.63 9.42
N ARG A 423 3.81 19.89 8.92
CA ARG A 423 4.36 21.01 9.71
C ARG A 423 3.53 21.32 10.96
N GLU A 424 2.20 21.09 10.89
CA GLU A 424 1.29 21.21 12.03
C GLU A 424 1.23 19.92 12.88
N GLY A 425 2.11 18.95 12.62
CA GLY A 425 2.29 17.73 13.40
C GLY A 425 1.32 16.60 13.06
N VAL A 426 0.58 16.67 11.94
CA VAL A 426 -0.38 15.64 11.55
C VAL A 426 0.00 15.00 10.22
N GLY A 427 0.04 13.64 10.20
CA GLY A 427 0.26 12.84 8.99
C GLY A 427 -0.98 12.05 8.59
N TYR A 428 -1.30 12.01 7.30
CA TYR A 428 -2.34 11.18 6.71
C TYR A 428 -1.90 10.63 5.35
N LEU A 429 -2.70 9.79 4.71
CA LEU A 429 -2.42 9.33 3.34
C LEU A 429 -3.44 9.92 2.37
N PRO A 430 -2.96 10.71 1.37
CA PRO A 430 -3.80 11.23 0.29
C PRO A 430 -4.43 10.12 -0.54
N GLY A 431 -5.59 10.40 -1.13
CA GLY A 431 -6.35 9.43 -1.91
C GLY A 431 -5.62 8.91 -3.14
N ARG A 432 -4.80 9.73 -3.77
CA ARG A 432 -3.93 9.32 -4.91
C ARG A 432 -3.07 8.09 -4.59
N HIS A 433 -2.68 7.91 -3.33
CA HIS A 433 -1.90 6.77 -2.87
C HIS A 433 -2.61 5.42 -3.07
N PHE A 434 -3.93 5.42 -3.10
CA PHE A 434 -4.78 4.23 -3.22
C PHE A 434 -5.37 4.04 -4.61
N ALA A 435 -5.01 4.90 -5.56
CA ALA A 435 -5.56 4.93 -6.90
C ALA A 435 -5.15 3.71 -7.74
N VAL A 436 -6.10 3.15 -8.46
CA VAL A 436 -5.86 2.16 -9.53
C VAL A 436 -6.08 2.82 -10.87
N THR A 437 -7.28 3.28 -11.13
CA THR A 437 -7.71 3.93 -12.38
C THR A 437 -8.10 5.38 -12.12
N LYS A 438 -8.87 5.64 -11.05
CA LYS A 438 -9.31 6.97 -10.66
C LYS A 438 -8.33 7.59 -9.66
N GLU A 439 -7.99 8.86 -9.81
CA GLU A 439 -6.93 9.50 -9.01
C GLU A 439 -7.32 9.78 -7.54
N HIS A 440 -8.60 9.85 -7.19
CA HIS A 440 -9.09 10.12 -5.82
C HIS A 440 -8.46 11.35 -5.15
N ARG A 441 -8.21 12.42 -5.91
CA ARG A 441 -7.48 13.63 -5.47
C ARG A 441 -8.08 14.27 -4.23
N SER A 442 -9.41 14.39 -4.20
CA SER A 442 -10.16 15.05 -3.12
C SER A 442 -10.37 14.18 -1.89
N SER A 443 -9.74 13.02 -1.83
CA SER A 443 -9.96 12.08 -0.72
C SER A 443 -8.70 11.82 0.10
N ALA A 444 -8.90 11.38 1.35
CA ALA A 444 -7.81 10.98 2.25
C ALA A 444 -8.22 9.81 3.13
N ARG A 445 -7.27 8.95 3.47
CA ARG A 445 -7.45 7.92 4.50
C ARG A 445 -6.96 8.41 5.85
N LEU A 446 -7.81 8.29 6.87
CA LEU A 446 -7.46 8.47 8.26
C LEU A 446 -7.51 7.12 8.99
N SER A 447 -6.35 6.59 9.36
CA SER A 447 -6.24 5.38 10.17
C SER A 447 -6.27 5.73 11.65
N PHE A 448 -7.29 5.29 12.37
CA PHE A 448 -7.51 5.64 13.78
C PHE A 448 -7.02 4.58 14.78
N ALA A 449 -6.74 3.36 14.32
CA ALA A 449 -6.52 2.21 15.19
C ALA A 449 -5.27 2.31 16.10
N GLY A 450 -4.25 3.05 15.67
CA GLY A 450 -3.00 3.25 16.41
C GLY A 450 -3.03 4.40 17.42
N LEU A 451 -4.06 5.27 17.38
CA LEU A 451 -4.10 6.52 18.14
C LEU A 451 -5.01 6.44 19.37
N ALA A 452 -4.70 7.20 20.39
CA ALA A 452 -5.59 7.43 21.53
C ALA A 452 -6.72 8.40 21.13
N PRO A 453 -7.91 8.34 21.78
CA PRO A 453 -9.07 9.17 21.41
C PRO A 453 -8.80 10.66 21.42
N ASP A 454 -8.06 11.18 22.39
CA ASP A 454 -7.66 12.59 22.51
C ASP A 454 -6.74 13.02 21.34
N ARG A 455 -5.84 12.15 20.94
CA ARG A 455 -4.96 12.38 19.77
C ARG A 455 -5.76 12.38 18.47
N ILE A 456 -6.77 11.51 18.35
CA ILE A 456 -7.68 11.49 17.20
C ILE A 456 -8.42 12.83 17.10
N GLU A 457 -9.02 13.29 18.20
CA GLU A 457 -9.76 14.55 18.25
C GLU A 457 -8.88 15.74 17.83
N LYS A 458 -7.69 15.85 18.44
CA LYS A 458 -6.72 16.92 18.12
C LYS A 458 -6.31 16.87 16.64
N GLY A 459 -5.97 15.69 16.13
CA GLY A 459 -5.50 15.55 14.75
C GLY A 459 -6.57 15.87 13.71
N VAL A 460 -7.81 15.39 13.92
CA VAL A 460 -8.91 15.73 13.01
C VAL A 460 -9.27 17.21 13.11
N GLY A 461 -9.16 17.85 14.29
CA GLY A 461 -9.34 19.29 14.45
C GLY A 461 -8.34 20.12 13.63
N ILE A 462 -7.06 19.75 13.66
CA ILE A 462 -6.01 20.38 12.83
C ILE A 462 -6.32 20.20 11.33
N LEU A 463 -6.64 18.99 10.90
CA LEU A 463 -7.01 18.74 9.50
C LEU A 463 -8.25 19.53 9.09
N GLY A 464 -9.27 19.63 9.97
CA GLY A 464 -10.46 20.42 9.74
C GLY A 464 -10.15 21.89 9.46
N HIS A 465 -9.25 22.49 10.23
CA HIS A 465 -8.81 23.87 10.02
C HIS A 465 -8.09 24.05 8.66
N ILE A 466 -7.12 23.19 8.36
CA ILE A 466 -6.34 23.22 7.10
C ILE A 466 -7.28 23.13 5.88
N PHE A 467 -8.18 22.15 5.90
CA PHE A 467 -9.07 21.90 4.76
C PHE A 467 -10.21 22.89 4.66
N ALA A 468 -10.66 23.51 5.76
CA ALA A 468 -11.65 24.58 5.71
C ALA A 468 -11.08 25.83 5.01
N GLU A 469 -9.85 26.22 5.33
CA GLU A 469 -9.17 27.33 4.66
C GLU A 469 -8.96 27.04 3.16
N GLU A 470 -8.52 25.82 2.82
CA GLU A 470 -8.31 25.43 1.43
C GLU A 470 -9.62 25.41 0.64
N THR A 471 -10.71 24.88 1.20
CA THR A 471 -12.03 24.88 0.57
C THR A 471 -12.54 26.29 0.34
N ALA A 472 -12.36 27.20 1.32
CA ALA A 472 -12.75 28.60 1.17
C ALA A 472 -11.94 29.30 0.07
N ARG A 473 -10.63 29.07 0.01
CA ARG A 473 -9.73 29.60 -1.03
C ARG A 473 -10.13 29.16 -2.42
N THR A 474 -10.40 27.86 -2.58
CA THR A 474 -10.75 27.26 -3.86
C THR A 474 -12.11 27.77 -4.36
N ARG A 475 -13.12 27.86 -3.49
CA ARG A 475 -14.44 28.43 -3.83
C ARG A 475 -14.32 29.90 -4.26
N SER A 476 -13.55 30.70 -3.54
CA SER A 476 -13.33 32.11 -3.91
C SER A 476 -12.64 32.25 -5.27
N ALA A 477 -11.73 31.37 -5.63
CA ALA A 477 -11.06 31.38 -6.93
C ALA A 477 -12.03 31.01 -8.09
N VAL A 478 -12.91 30.04 -7.88
CA VAL A 478 -13.94 29.64 -8.85
C VAL A 478 -14.96 30.78 -9.03
N ASP A 479 -15.41 31.42 -7.95
CA ASP A 479 -16.36 32.54 -8.00
C ASP A 479 -15.77 33.79 -8.68
N ALA A 480 -14.44 33.98 -8.61
CA ALA A 480 -13.72 35.06 -9.28
C ALA A 480 -13.44 34.77 -10.77
N GLY A 481 -13.88 33.65 -11.33
CA GLY A 481 -13.68 33.27 -12.73
C GLY A 481 -12.21 32.98 -13.10
N MET A 482 -11.34 32.78 -12.11
CA MET A 482 -9.97 32.35 -12.33
C MET A 482 -9.97 30.82 -12.41
N GLU A 483 -9.68 30.24 -13.60
CA GLU A 483 -9.32 28.84 -13.66
C GLU A 483 -8.13 28.59 -12.70
N PRO A 484 -8.18 27.53 -11.87
CA PRO A 484 -7.04 27.22 -11.04
C PRO A 484 -5.83 26.98 -11.97
N ALA A 485 -4.77 27.76 -11.79
CA ALA A 485 -3.52 27.53 -12.48
C ALA A 485 -3.10 26.10 -12.23
N LEU A 486 -3.07 25.28 -13.27
CA LEU A 486 -2.46 23.95 -13.26
C LEU A 486 -0.96 24.16 -12.97
N VAL A 487 -0.55 24.02 -11.74
CA VAL A 487 0.84 24.07 -11.29
C VAL A 487 1.43 22.66 -11.31
#